data_127fff9b0a48b719f042508ce79dcf70
#
_entry.id   127fff9b0a48b719f042508ce79dcf70
#
_cell.length_a   1.000
_cell.length_b   1.000
_cell.length_c   1.000
_cell.angle_alpha   90.00
_cell.angle_beta   90.00
_cell.angle_gamma   90.00
#
_symmetry.space_group_name_H-M   'P 1'
#
loop_
_entity.id
_entity.type
_entity.pdbx_description
1 polymer ?
#
loop_
_entity_poly.entity_id
_entity_poly.type
_entity_poly.pdbx_seq_one_letter_code
_entity_poly.pdbx_strand_id
1 'polypeptide(L)'
;MIADSIRIDTARIVLHYSGNASEQERIYHVKVVQDSTTAEEGIHYQPIQKEQVFRPGRLTDTLKIVVLRDNMNSRFLDKERYRLELELEPSEDFDLGIRQGIRKTLWLNNYMSEPVWWEGNFHGRLGFFHPEKWKILINWDKEFANQDKCKYDQNNRGQDYYNTLRSYINNDANAVYDEDGHRVYFDHVEVPEEE
;
A
#
# COMPACT_ATOMS: atom_id res chain seq x y z
N MET A 1 14.75 -8.72 4.19
CA MET A 1 14.34 -9.10 2.82
C MET A 1 12.85 -8.85 2.74
N ILE A 2 12.45 -7.70 2.23
CA ILE A 2 11.06 -7.45 1.86
C ILE A 2 10.91 -8.29 0.62
N ALA A 3 9.96 -9.25 0.67
CA ALA A 3 10.03 -10.38 -0.24
C ALA A 3 9.65 -9.97 -1.67
N ASP A 4 10.64 -9.86 -2.56
CA ASP A 4 10.45 -9.96 -4.01
C ASP A 4 9.76 -11.28 -4.43
N SER A 5 9.52 -12.17 -3.46
CA SER A 5 8.89 -13.47 -3.64
C SER A 5 7.37 -13.49 -3.41
N ILE A 6 6.77 -12.39 -2.93
CA ILE A 6 5.31 -12.34 -2.75
C ILE A 6 4.67 -11.96 -4.08
N ARG A 7 4.20 -12.97 -4.80
CA ARG A 7 3.53 -12.82 -6.11
C ARG A 7 2.06 -12.45 -5.98
N ILE A 8 1.43 -12.78 -4.86
CA ILE A 8 0.01 -12.60 -4.59
C ILE A 8 -0.13 -11.90 -3.25
N ASP A 9 -0.93 -10.85 -3.21
CA ASP A 9 -1.30 -10.15 -1.99
C ASP A 9 -2.83 -10.09 -1.87
N THR A 10 -3.34 -9.68 -0.71
CA THR A 10 -4.78 -9.57 -0.47
C THR A 10 -5.12 -8.21 0.12
N ALA A 11 -5.77 -7.37 -0.67
CA ALA A 11 -6.41 -6.16 -0.16
C ALA A 11 -7.69 -6.53 0.61
N ARG A 12 -7.92 -5.84 1.73
CA ARG A 12 -9.06 -6.08 2.63
C ARG A 12 -9.87 -4.81 2.79
N ILE A 13 -11.17 -4.89 2.43
CA ILE A 13 -12.12 -3.79 2.60
C ILE A 13 -13.10 -4.19 3.68
N VAL A 14 -13.12 -3.44 4.77
CA VAL A 14 -14.10 -3.68 5.85
C VAL A 14 -15.44 -3.07 5.44
N LEU A 15 -16.48 -3.88 5.50
CA LEU A 15 -17.88 -3.49 5.27
C LEU A 15 -18.57 -3.36 6.61
N HIS A 16 -19.38 -2.31 6.76
CA HIS A 16 -20.21 -2.07 7.93
C HIS A 16 -21.67 -2.16 7.55
N TYR A 17 -22.44 -2.88 8.34
CA TYR A 17 -23.88 -2.97 8.22
C TYR A 17 -24.54 -2.19 9.36
N SER A 18 -25.55 -1.37 9.02
CA SER A 18 -26.39 -0.65 9.98
C SER A 18 -27.71 -1.40 10.17
N GLY A 19 -27.98 -1.86 11.38
CA GLY A 19 -29.15 -2.63 11.73
C GLY A 19 -28.83 -3.71 12.77
N ASN A 20 -29.71 -4.70 12.88
CA ASN A 20 -29.52 -5.82 13.79
C ASN A 20 -28.72 -6.94 13.09
N ALA A 21 -27.77 -7.54 13.79
CA ALA A 21 -27.06 -8.69 13.28
C ALA A 21 -28.08 -9.83 12.98
N SER A 22 -27.93 -10.46 11.81
CA SER A 22 -28.72 -11.63 11.42
C SER A 22 -28.04 -12.90 11.83
N GLU A 23 -28.77 -13.90 12.26
CA GLU A 23 -28.25 -15.24 12.53
C GLU A 23 -28.09 -16.09 11.26
N GLN A 24 -28.56 -15.58 10.12
CA GLN A 24 -28.44 -16.21 8.81
C GLN A 24 -27.41 -15.50 7.96
N GLU A 25 -26.77 -16.23 7.03
CA GLU A 25 -25.96 -15.64 5.97
C GLU A 25 -26.83 -14.74 5.11
N ARG A 26 -26.26 -13.63 4.68
CA ARG A 26 -26.89 -12.67 3.76
C ARG A 26 -25.96 -12.38 2.61
N ILE A 27 -26.53 -12.08 1.46
CA ILE A 27 -25.78 -11.81 0.24
C ILE A 27 -25.74 -10.31 -0.02
N TYR A 28 -24.55 -9.76 -0.22
CA TYR A 28 -24.38 -8.40 -0.72
C TYR A 28 -23.75 -8.44 -2.12
N HIS A 29 -24.01 -7.41 -2.89
CA HIS A 29 -23.51 -7.30 -4.25
C HIS A 29 -22.38 -6.26 -4.33
N VAL A 30 -21.34 -6.61 -5.08
CA VAL A 30 -20.24 -5.72 -5.43
C VAL A 30 -19.98 -5.79 -6.92
N LYS A 31 -19.67 -4.65 -7.53
CA LYS A 31 -19.22 -4.58 -8.92
C LYS A 31 -17.94 -3.77 -9.07
N VAL A 32 -17.22 -4.04 -10.13
CA VAL A 32 -16.14 -3.19 -10.64
C VAL A 32 -16.74 -2.10 -11.52
N VAL A 33 -16.40 -0.83 -11.23
CA VAL A 33 -16.84 0.31 -12.04
C VAL A 33 -15.83 0.48 -13.19
N GLN A 34 -16.11 -0.11 -14.34
CA GLN A 34 -15.19 -0.22 -15.47
C GLN A 34 -14.68 1.15 -15.95
N ASP A 35 -15.55 2.13 -16.12
CA ASP A 35 -15.21 3.47 -16.62
C ASP A 35 -14.20 4.24 -15.72
N SER A 36 -14.04 3.79 -14.47
CA SER A 36 -13.16 4.39 -13.48
C SER A 36 -12.01 3.46 -13.05
N THR A 37 -11.88 2.30 -13.70
CA THR A 37 -10.89 1.27 -13.36
C THR A 37 -9.86 1.18 -14.48
N THR A 38 -8.57 1.21 -14.12
CA THR A 38 -7.46 0.95 -15.04
C THR A 38 -6.79 -0.39 -14.78
N ALA A 39 -7.11 -1.01 -13.63
CA ALA A 39 -6.68 -2.37 -13.32
C ALA A 39 -7.45 -3.39 -14.17
N GLU A 40 -6.77 -4.43 -14.65
CA GLU A 40 -7.35 -5.47 -15.52
C GLU A 40 -7.55 -6.76 -14.73
N GLU A 41 -8.77 -7.34 -14.85
CA GLU A 41 -9.10 -8.62 -14.24
C GLU A 41 -8.27 -9.76 -14.87
N GLY A 42 -7.76 -10.64 -14.01
CA GLY A 42 -6.88 -11.74 -14.42
C GLY A 42 -5.42 -11.33 -14.64
N ILE A 43 -5.13 -10.02 -14.73
CA ILE A 43 -3.78 -9.48 -14.87
C ILE A 43 -3.32 -8.84 -13.55
N HIS A 44 -4.08 -7.91 -13.01
CA HIS A 44 -3.72 -7.16 -11.80
C HIS A 44 -4.46 -7.63 -10.54
N TYR A 45 -5.64 -8.25 -10.70
CA TYR A 45 -6.41 -8.84 -9.61
C TYR A 45 -7.20 -10.07 -10.10
N GLN A 46 -7.53 -10.98 -9.18
CA GLN A 46 -8.38 -12.12 -9.50
C GLN A 46 -9.84 -11.69 -9.67
N PRO A 47 -10.64 -12.42 -10.50
CA PRO A 47 -12.06 -12.16 -10.68
C PRO A 47 -12.81 -11.98 -9.36
N ILE A 48 -13.61 -10.91 -9.29
CA ILE A 48 -14.43 -10.59 -8.13
C ILE A 48 -15.86 -11.07 -8.43
N GLN A 49 -16.34 -12.04 -7.67
CA GLN A 49 -17.72 -12.49 -7.81
C GLN A 49 -18.67 -11.36 -7.41
N LYS A 50 -19.75 -11.16 -8.17
CA LYS A 50 -20.78 -10.15 -7.86
C LYS A 50 -21.41 -10.39 -6.49
N GLU A 51 -21.77 -11.65 -6.23
CA GLU A 51 -22.39 -12.08 -4.98
C GLU A 51 -21.34 -12.43 -3.94
N GLN A 52 -21.44 -11.80 -2.78
CA GLN A 52 -20.55 -11.98 -1.66
C GLN A 52 -21.37 -12.31 -0.41
N VAL A 53 -20.81 -13.17 0.45
CA VAL A 53 -21.47 -13.59 1.69
C VAL A 53 -21.11 -12.65 2.83
N PHE A 54 -22.13 -12.10 3.49
CA PHE A 54 -21.99 -11.42 4.77
C PHE A 54 -22.29 -12.41 5.89
N ARG A 55 -21.30 -12.71 6.70
CA ARG A 55 -21.34 -13.78 7.70
C ARG A 55 -22.31 -13.47 8.83
N PRO A 56 -23.03 -14.50 9.36
CA PRO A 56 -24.01 -14.32 10.42
C PRO A 56 -23.39 -13.82 11.73
N GLY A 57 -24.23 -13.23 12.59
CA GLY A 57 -23.85 -12.75 13.92
C GLY A 57 -22.94 -11.52 13.94
N ARG A 58 -22.77 -10.84 12.80
CA ARG A 58 -21.83 -9.72 12.65
C ARG A 58 -22.49 -8.46 12.14
N LEU A 59 -21.93 -7.31 12.51
CA LEU A 59 -22.23 -6.00 11.94
C LEU A 59 -21.11 -5.50 11.01
N THR A 60 -20.02 -6.27 10.92
CA THR A 60 -18.91 -5.99 10.02
C THR A 60 -18.44 -7.26 9.33
N ASP A 61 -18.09 -7.15 8.06
CA ASP A 61 -17.43 -8.21 7.32
C ASP A 61 -16.30 -7.65 6.45
N THR A 62 -15.55 -8.51 5.77
CA THR A 62 -14.38 -8.10 5.00
C THR A 62 -14.43 -8.70 3.61
N LEU A 63 -14.54 -7.84 2.60
CA LEU A 63 -14.31 -8.19 1.21
C LEU A 63 -12.80 -8.33 0.99
N LYS A 64 -12.42 -9.46 0.40
CA LYS A 64 -11.02 -9.76 0.08
C LYS A 64 -10.80 -9.70 -1.42
N ILE A 65 -9.84 -8.89 -1.84
CA ILE A 65 -9.43 -8.77 -3.24
C ILE A 65 -8.03 -9.36 -3.36
N VAL A 66 -7.90 -10.39 -4.17
CA VAL A 66 -6.60 -11.02 -4.45
C VAL A 66 -5.90 -10.21 -5.53
N VAL A 67 -4.76 -9.64 -5.19
CA VAL A 67 -3.94 -8.80 -6.06
C VAL A 67 -2.81 -9.65 -6.66
N LEU A 68 -2.65 -9.59 -7.97
CA LEU A 68 -1.64 -10.32 -8.74
C LEU A 68 -0.47 -9.38 -9.03
N ARG A 69 0.66 -9.56 -8.36
CA ARG A 69 1.80 -8.64 -8.42
C ARG A 69 2.73 -8.89 -9.60
N ASP A 70 2.78 -10.11 -10.13
CA ASP A 70 3.73 -10.53 -11.16
C ASP A 70 3.66 -9.71 -12.47
N ASN A 71 2.48 -9.15 -12.75
CA ASN A 71 2.23 -8.38 -13.98
C ASN A 71 2.32 -6.86 -13.75
N MET A 72 2.74 -6.43 -12.57
CA MET A 72 2.92 -5.03 -12.24
C MET A 72 4.40 -4.68 -12.23
N ASN A 73 4.73 -3.52 -12.79
CA ASN A 73 6.08 -3.00 -12.75
C ASN A 73 6.52 -2.73 -11.29
N SER A 74 7.69 -3.24 -10.92
CA SER A 74 8.24 -3.07 -9.59
C SER A 74 9.20 -1.89 -9.46
N ARG A 75 9.50 -1.20 -10.56
CA ARG A 75 10.41 -0.05 -10.56
C ARG A 75 9.79 1.14 -9.82
N PHE A 76 10.50 1.61 -8.82
CA PHE A 76 10.08 2.77 -8.04
C PHE A 76 10.06 4.06 -8.88
N LEU A 77 11.00 4.22 -9.79
CA LEU A 77 11.12 5.43 -10.61
C LEU A 77 9.95 5.60 -11.57
N ASP A 78 9.40 4.51 -12.09
CA ASP A 78 8.24 4.55 -13.00
C ASP A 78 6.94 4.89 -12.25
N LYS A 79 6.85 4.60 -10.95
CA LYS A 79 5.67 4.84 -10.09
C LYS A 79 4.35 4.33 -10.67
N GLU A 80 4.44 3.23 -11.41
CA GLU A 80 3.28 2.65 -12.09
C GLU A 80 2.25 2.14 -11.08
N ARG A 81 1.00 2.51 -11.27
CA ARG A 81 -0.11 2.10 -10.42
C ARG A 81 -1.39 1.96 -11.20
N TYR A 82 -2.23 1.03 -10.76
CA TYR A 82 -3.50 0.72 -11.39
C TYR A 82 -4.64 1.02 -10.42
N ARG A 83 -5.69 1.67 -10.93
CA ARG A 83 -6.88 2.01 -10.15
C ARG A 83 -7.90 0.88 -10.29
N LEU A 84 -8.40 0.37 -9.16
CA LEU A 84 -9.56 -0.52 -9.09
C LEU A 84 -10.64 0.19 -8.31
N GLU A 85 -11.75 0.49 -8.97
CA GLU A 85 -12.91 1.14 -8.38
C GLU A 85 -14.02 0.11 -8.16
N LEU A 86 -14.46 -0.03 -6.92
CA LEU A 86 -15.51 -0.94 -6.51
C LEU A 86 -16.75 -0.16 -6.04
N GLU A 87 -17.94 -0.69 -6.33
CA GLU A 87 -19.21 -0.14 -5.91
C GLU A 87 -20.10 -1.24 -5.36
N LEU A 88 -20.78 -0.97 -4.24
CA LEU A 88 -21.85 -1.82 -3.74
C LEU A 88 -23.13 -1.58 -4.55
N GLU A 89 -23.85 -2.65 -4.84
CA GLU A 89 -25.18 -2.61 -5.43
C GLU A 89 -26.22 -3.15 -4.43
N PRO A 90 -27.50 -2.73 -4.53
CA PRO A 90 -28.56 -3.34 -3.74
C PRO A 90 -28.64 -4.86 -4.00
N SER A 91 -29.04 -5.59 -2.98
CA SER A 91 -29.36 -7.02 -3.08
C SER A 91 -30.75 -7.29 -2.45
N GLU A 92 -31.16 -8.55 -2.38
CA GLU A 92 -32.35 -8.93 -1.66
C GLU A 92 -32.22 -8.72 -0.15
N ASP A 93 -30.98 -8.80 0.39
CA ASP A 93 -30.72 -8.73 1.82
C ASP A 93 -30.26 -7.35 2.29
N PHE A 94 -29.82 -6.46 1.38
CA PHE A 94 -29.24 -5.18 1.73
C PHE A 94 -29.65 -4.06 0.77
N ASP A 95 -30.09 -2.97 1.35
CA ASP A 95 -30.15 -1.67 0.69
C ASP A 95 -28.80 -0.95 0.77
N LEU A 96 -28.61 0.06 -0.08
CA LEU A 96 -27.42 0.90 -0.04
C LEU A 96 -27.41 1.79 1.19
N GLY A 97 -26.24 1.87 1.81
CA GLY A 97 -26.00 2.76 2.94
C GLY A 97 -25.78 4.22 2.52
N ILE A 98 -25.00 4.93 3.32
CA ILE A 98 -24.65 6.33 3.03
C ILE A 98 -23.83 6.42 1.74
N ARG A 99 -24.09 7.45 0.94
CA ARG A 99 -23.49 7.63 -0.39
C ARG A 99 -21.95 7.55 -0.40
N GLN A 100 -21.29 8.08 0.63
CA GLN A 100 -19.83 8.06 0.75
C GLN A 100 -19.27 6.66 1.05
N GLY A 101 -20.09 5.74 1.52
CA GLY A 101 -19.70 4.39 1.91
C GLY A 101 -19.91 3.32 0.84
N ILE A 102 -20.55 3.65 -0.30
CA ILE A 102 -20.90 2.65 -1.32
C ILE A 102 -19.80 2.41 -2.35
N ARG A 103 -18.80 3.31 -2.44
CA ARG A 103 -17.66 3.19 -3.37
C ARG A 103 -16.34 3.12 -2.64
N LYS A 104 -15.42 2.37 -3.21
CA LYS A 104 -14.05 2.26 -2.72
C LYS A 104 -13.06 2.18 -3.87
N THR A 105 -12.09 3.11 -3.88
CA THR A 105 -10.94 3.05 -4.76
C THR A 105 -9.80 2.31 -4.08
N LEU A 106 -9.22 1.34 -4.78
CA LEU A 106 -7.94 0.74 -4.45
C LEU A 106 -6.89 1.17 -5.50
N TRP A 107 -5.70 1.49 -5.03
CA TRP A 107 -4.54 1.69 -5.88
C TRP A 107 -3.62 0.48 -5.75
N LEU A 108 -3.43 -0.23 -6.84
CA LEU A 108 -2.59 -1.41 -6.92
C LEU A 108 -1.24 -1.01 -7.51
N ASN A 109 -0.15 -1.37 -6.85
CA ASN A 109 1.20 -1.19 -7.34
C ASN A 109 2.11 -2.33 -6.84
N ASN A 110 3.27 -2.50 -7.45
CA ASN A 110 4.28 -3.47 -7.04
C ASN A 110 5.61 -2.84 -6.65
N TYR A 111 5.74 -1.53 -6.74
CA TYR A 111 6.95 -0.85 -6.27
C TYR A 111 6.87 -0.53 -4.76
N MET A 112 8.02 -0.31 -4.17
CA MET A 112 8.16 0.03 -2.76
C MET A 112 7.75 1.49 -2.53
N SER A 113 6.47 1.68 -2.13
CA SER A 113 5.90 3.02 -1.89
C SER A 113 6.22 3.52 -0.49
N GLU A 114 6.17 4.85 -0.33
CA GLU A 114 6.43 5.51 0.95
C GLU A 114 5.53 4.98 2.06
N PRO A 115 6.10 4.58 3.22
CA PRO A 115 5.31 4.15 4.36
C PRO A 115 4.61 5.35 5.02
N VAL A 116 3.43 5.11 5.56
CA VAL A 116 2.55 6.16 6.14
C VAL A 116 3.24 7.01 7.20
N TRP A 117 4.17 6.41 7.94
CA TRP A 117 4.88 7.07 9.04
C TRP A 117 6.10 7.90 8.59
N TRP A 118 6.54 7.82 7.32
CA TRP A 118 7.79 8.43 6.87
C TRP A 118 7.84 9.94 7.14
N GLU A 119 6.85 10.66 6.70
CA GLU A 119 6.75 12.08 6.99
C GLU A 119 6.24 12.35 8.40
N GLY A 120 5.17 11.65 8.82
CA GLY A 120 4.46 11.93 10.06
C GLY A 120 5.31 11.75 11.31
N ASN A 121 5.90 10.56 11.52
CA ASN A 121 6.67 10.27 12.74
C ASN A 121 7.98 11.05 12.82
N PHE A 122 8.58 11.36 11.68
CA PHE A 122 9.88 12.01 11.61
C PHE A 122 9.81 13.49 11.22
N HIS A 123 8.61 14.05 11.06
CA HIS A 123 8.37 15.45 10.71
C HIS A 123 9.26 15.94 9.55
N GLY A 124 9.31 15.16 8.48
CA GLY A 124 10.11 15.44 7.29
C GLY A 124 11.62 15.32 7.47
N ARG A 125 12.12 14.96 8.66
CA ARG A 125 13.58 14.86 8.91
C ARG A 125 14.27 13.77 8.13
N LEU A 126 13.59 12.67 7.77
CA LEU A 126 14.16 11.65 6.89
C LEU A 126 14.36 12.14 5.45
N GLY A 127 13.93 13.38 5.16
CA GLY A 127 13.99 13.97 3.83
C GLY A 127 13.05 13.24 2.85
N PHE A 128 13.29 13.43 1.55
CA PHE A 128 12.49 12.75 0.55
C PHE A 128 12.53 11.22 0.72
N PHE A 129 11.41 10.58 0.39
CA PHE A 129 11.36 9.12 0.41
C PHE A 129 12.14 8.53 -0.78
N HIS A 130 12.96 7.52 -0.48
CA HIS A 130 13.56 6.65 -1.48
C HIS A 130 13.62 5.22 -0.96
N PRO A 131 13.29 4.19 -1.77
CA PRO A 131 13.32 2.79 -1.35
C PRO A 131 14.63 2.35 -0.72
N GLU A 132 15.75 2.78 -1.25
CA GLU A 132 17.08 2.43 -0.74
C GLU A 132 17.30 2.95 0.69
N LYS A 133 16.84 4.16 1.00
CA LYS A 133 16.90 4.70 2.37
C LYS A 133 16.06 3.85 3.32
N TRP A 134 14.89 3.43 2.90
CA TRP A 134 14.01 2.57 3.69
C TRP A 134 14.60 1.16 3.87
N LYS A 135 15.19 0.56 2.83
CA LYS A 135 15.90 -0.73 2.93
C LYS A 135 17.04 -0.68 3.95
N ILE A 136 17.79 0.41 4.01
CA ILE A 136 18.83 0.61 5.03
C ILE A 136 18.23 0.58 6.44
N LEU A 137 17.17 1.34 6.68
CA LEU A 137 16.50 1.38 7.99
C LEU A 137 15.97 0.00 8.40
N ILE A 138 15.37 -0.75 7.47
CA ILE A 138 14.86 -2.11 7.72
C ILE A 138 16.01 -3.08 8.04
N ASN A 139 17.15 -2.93 7.38
CA ASN A 139 18.32 -3.76 7.67
C ASN A 139 18.89 -3.49 9.08
N TRP A 140 18.80 -2.28 9.56
CA TRP A 140 19.22 -1.94 10.92
C TRP A 140 18.21 -2.38 11.98
N ASP A 141 16.92 -2.20 11.71
CA ASP A 141 15.85 -2.64 12.61
C ASP A 141 14.57 -3.01 11.84
N LYS A 142 14.11 -4.24 12.03
CA LYS A 142 12.92 -4.78 11.37
C LYS A 142 11.62 -4.06 11.72
N GLU A 143 11.60 -3.26 12.79
CA GLU A 143 10.46 -2.39 13.10
C GLU A 143 10.11 -1.42 11.98
N PHE A 144 11.08 -1.02 11.17
CA PHE A 144 10.86 -0.20 9.99
C PHE A 144 10.19 -0.93 8.83
N ALA A 145 10.07 -2.26 8.87
CA ALA A 145 9.47 -3.04 7.77
C ALA A 145 7.95 -2.91 7.69
N ASN A 146 7.29 -2.43 8.73
CA ASN A 146 5.85 -2.23 8.73
C ASN A 146 5.52 -0.91 8.00
N GLN A 147 4.68 -0.99 6.96
CA GLN A 147 4.31 0.15 6.12
C GLN A 147 3.36 1.12 6.83
N ASP A 148 2.50 0.61 7.69
CA ASP A 148 1.43 1.39 8.32
C ASP A 148 1.85 2.03 9.65
N LYS A 149 2.81 1.43 10.34
CA LYS A 149 3.19 1.81 11.70
C LYS A 149 4.69 1.72 11.93
N CYS A 150 5.23 2.68 12.66
CA CYS A 150 6.56 2.65 13.19
C CYS A 150 6.52 3.12 14.65
N LYS A 151 7.19 2.40 15.55
CA LYS A 151 7.29 2.80 16.96
C LYS A 151 8.29 3.94 17.19
N TYR A 152 9.17 4.18 16.21
CA TYR A 152 10.17 5.24 16.30
C TYR A 152 9.62 6.55 15.74
N ASP A 153 9.94 7.63 16.41
CA ASP A 153 9.63 9.00 16.03
C ASP A 153 10.74 9.95 16.49
N GLN A 154 10.60 11.23 16.22
CA GLN A 154 11.60 12.24 16.57
C GLN A 154 11.83 12.40 18.09
N ASN A 155 10.91 11.96 18.95
CA ASN A 155 10.97 12.14 20.40
C ASN A 155 11.59 10.95 21.13
N ASN A 156 11.93 9.90 20.39
CA ASN A 156 12.59 8.69 20.91
C ASN A 156 13.81 8.33 20.05
N ARG A 157 14.13 7.06 19.91
CA ARG A 157 15.29 6.60 19.12
C ARG A 157 15.28 6.99 17.64
N GLY A 158 14.18 7.56 17.14
CA GLY A 158 14.10 8.01 15.74
C GLY A 158 15.14 9.07 15.40
N GLN A 159 15.51 9.95 16.36
CA GLN A 159 16.57 10.92 16.15
C GLN A 159 17.93 10.25 15.87
N ASP A 160 18.24 9.14 16.56
CA ASP A 160 19.49 8.41 16.37
C ASP A 160 19.51 7.77 14.97
N TYR A 161 18.41 7.16 14.55
CA TYR A 161 18.27 6.57 13.20
C TYR A 161 18.39 7.63 12.10
N TYR A 162 17.77 8.80 12.27
CA TYR A 162 17.91 9.91 11.34
C TYR A 162 19.38 10.34 11.17
N ASN A 163 20.07 10.62 12.28
CA ASN A 163 21.45 11.08 12.27
C ASN A 163 22.37 10.00 11.66
N THR A 164 22.15 8.74 12.02
CA THR A 164 22.92 7.60 11.51
C THR A 164 22.69 7.41 10.02
N LEU A 165 21.42 7.48 9.55
CA LEU A 165 21.08 7.33 8.14
C LEU A 165 21.74 8.42 7.30
N ARG A 166 21.68 9.68 7.76
CA ARG A 166 22.29 10.82 7.06
C ARG A 166 23.81 10.64 6.93
N SER A 167 24.48 10.27 8.01
CA SER A 167 25.92 10.04 7.99
C SER A 167 26.32 8.84 7.15
N TYR A 168 25.52 7.78 7.22
CA TYR A 168 25.79 6.53 6.50
C TYR A 168 25.67 6.69 4.98
N ILE A 169 24.53 7.22 4.51
CA ILE A 169 24.24 7.27 3.07
C ILE A 169 25.09 8.32 2.33
N ASN A 170 25.54 9.37 3.03
CA ASN A 170 26.40 10.39 2.46
C ASN A 170 27.89 10.00 2.45
N ASN A 171 28.23 8.86 3.05
CA ASN A 171 29.60 8.36 3.04
C ASN A 171 29.85 7.52 1.80
N ASP A 172 30.87 7.84 1.01
CA ASP A 172 31.21 7.13 -0.24
C ASP A 172 31.56 5.66 -0.01
N ALA A 173 32.07 5.31 1.18
CA ALA A 173 32.30 3.91 1.54
C ALA A 173 31.02 3.07 1.63
N ASN A 174 29.86 3.71 1.76
CA ASN A 174 28.54 3.09 1.83
C ASN A 174 27.67 3.52 0.63
N ALA A 175 28.27 3.77 -0.51
CA ALA A 175 27.59 4.25 -1.70
C ALA A 175 26.37 3.38 -2.05
N VAL A 176 25.22 4.02 -2.21
CA VAL A 176 23.94 3.42 -2.54
C VAL A 176 23.45 4.00 -3.86
N TYR A 177 22.93 3.17 -4.72
CA TYR A 177 22.49 3.55 -6.06
C TYR A 177 21.03 3.16 -6.27
N ASP A 178 20.33 3.95 -7.06
CA ASP A 178 18.98 3.64 -7.49
C ASP A 178 18.96 2.59 -8.64
N GLU A 179 17.79 2.35 -9.20
CA GLU A 179 17.57 1.36 -10.25
C GLU A 179 18.22 1.74 -11.59
N ASP A 180 18.53 3.02 -11.79
CA ASP A 180 19.21 3.54 -12.98
C ASP A 180 20.72 3.78 -12.77
N GLY A 181 21.21 3.44 -11.58
CA GLY A 181 22.61 3.58 -11.22
C GLY A 181 22.99 4.98 -10.74
N HIS A 182 22.02 5.84 -10.44
CA HIS A 182 22.29 7.15 -9.87
C HIS A 182 22.56 7.05 -8.38
N ARG A 183 23.55 7.82 -7.92
CA ARG A 183 23.92 7.86 -6.51
C ARG A 183 22.81 8.49 -5.67
N VAL A 184 22.34 7.75 -4.66
CA VAL A 184 21.34 8.24 -3.70
C VAL A 184 22.07 8.83 -2.50
N TYR A 185 21.86 10.12 -2.24
CA TYR A 185 22.29 10.83 -1.05
C TYR A 185 21.13 11.01 -0.08
N PHE A 186 21.40 11.57 1.07
CA PHE A 186 20.35 11.82 2.05
C PHE A 186 19.31 12.83 1.55
N ASP A 187 19.76 13.90 0.91
CA ASP A 187 18.93 15.04 0.52
C ASP A 187 18.57 15.05 -0.99
N HIS A 188 19.20 14.24 -1.83
CA HIS A 188 18.99 14.21 -3.27
C HIS A 188 19.44 12.88 -3.89
N VAL A 189 19.07 12.68 -5.15
CA VAL A 189 19.65 11.69 -6.04
C VAL A 189 20.52 12.44 -7.05
N GLU A 190 21.71 11.93 -7.31
CA GLU A 190 22.59 12.49 -8.34
C GLU A 190 21.94 12.30 -9.72
N VAL A 191 21.66 13.42 -10.40
CA VAL A 191 21.15 13.39 -11.76
C VAL A 191 22.34 13.60 -12.69
N PRO A 192 22.57 12.70 -13.68
CA PRO A 192 23.60 12.93 -14.67
C PRO A 192 23.40 14.28 -15.35
N GLU A 193 24.46 15.03 -15.56
CA GLU A 193 24.40 16.21 -16.42
C GLU A 193 24.02 15.74 -17.84
N GLU A 194 22.94 16.27 -18.39
CA GLU A 194 22.57 16.03 -19.80
C GLU A 194 23.69 16.63 -20.66
N GLU A 195 24.37 15.78 -21.45
CA GLU A 195 25.36 16.21 -22.46
C GLU A 195 24.68 16.88 -23.68
#